data_599d86d04982586e2776b9fa69e95056
#
_entry.id   599d86d04982586e2776b9fa69e95056
#
_cell.length_a   1.000
_cell.length_b   1.000
_cell.length_c   1.000
_cell.angle_alpha   90.00
_cell.angle_beta   90.00
_cell.angle_gamma   90.00
#
_symmetry.space_group_name_H-M   'P 1'
#
loop_
_entity.id
_entity.type
_entity.pdbx_description
1 polymer ?
#
loop_
_entity_poly.entity_id
_entity_poly.type
_entity_poly.pdbx_seq_one_letter_code
_entity_poly.pdbx_strand_id
1 'polypeptide(L)'
;IYPAGWSFSVVTQSLYDFLKTDPRFNATVFDAAALKTANEIDYTAGYMNTGYFLRKFLPRATDVTTLGGNTELNFQQDTYIIRLADTYLMEAEALGATGVRAQALLDAVRARVGLASVPVSLQAIKNERRKELAGEGHRWFDLVRWGDAATVLSSRGFVAGKHEIFPIPSRELQGTKLVQNPNY
;
A
#
# COMPACT_ATOMS: atom_id res chain seq x y z
N ILE A 1 3.91 -21.90 8.36
CA ILE A 1 3.39 -22.31 7.04
C ILE A 1 2.20 -21.43 6.74
N TYR A 2 2.11 -20.93 5.50
CA TYR A 2 1.03 -20.08 5.01
C TYR A 2 -0.03 -20.93 4.30
N PRO A 3 -1.32 -20.57 4.38
CA PRO A 3 -2.35 -21.21 3.58
C PRO A 3 -2.16 -20.89 2.08
N ALA A 4 -2.82 -21.64 1.22
CA ALA A 4 -2.86 -21.33 -0.21
C ALA A 4 -3.46 -19.93 -0.47
N GLY A 5 -3.00 -19.27 -1.51
CA GLY A 5 -3.47 -17.94 -1.92
C GLY A 5 -3.56 -17.82 -3.44
N TRP A 6 -4.29 -16.80 -3.91
CA TRP A 6 -4.58 -16.62 -5.34
C TRP A 6 -3.61 -15.70 -6.07
N SER A 7 -2.55 -15.26 -5.42
CA SER A 7 -1.49 -14.42 -6.01
C SER A 7 -1.94 -13.08 -6.61
N PHE A 8 -3.01 -12.46 -6.08
CA PHE A 8 -3.55 -11.22 -6.65
C PHE A 8 -2.81 -9.95 -6.22
N SER A 9 -2.13 -9.95 -5.08
CA SER A 9 -1.54 -8.75 -4.50
C SER A 9 -0.02 -8.73 -4.65
N VAL A 10 0.46 -8.59 -5.88
CA VAL A 10 1.89 -8.51 -6.17
C VAL A 10 2.49 -7.18 -5.75
N VAL A 11 3.69 -7.22 -5.20
CA VAL A 11 4.50 -6.04 -4.90
C VAL A 11 5.29 -5.66 -6.14
N THR A 12 5.27 -4.39 -6.53
CA THR A 12 6.02 -3.92 -7.70
C THR A 12 7.52 -3.90 -7.41
N GLN A 13 8.36 -4.08 -8.44
CA GLN A 13 9.81 -3.96 -8.33
C GLN A 13 10.22 -2.61 -7.70
N SER A 14 9.56 -1.51 -8.08
CA SER A 14 9.83 -0.18 -7.52
C SER A 14 9.55 -0.08 -6.01
N LEU A 15 8.55 -0.81 -5.49
CA LEU A 15 8.30 -0.83 -4.05
C LEU A 15 9.29 -1.75 -3.33
N TYR A 16 9.62 -2.90 -3.93
CA TYR A 16 10.66 -3.80 -3.43
C TYR A 16 11.98 -3.05 -3.27
N ASP A 17 12.47 -2.39 -4.33
CA ASP A 17 13.73 -1.64 -4.31
C ASP A 17 13.73 -0.49 -3.31
N PHE A 18 12.59 0.14 -3.09
CA PHE A 18 12.43 1.23 -2.14
C PHE A 18 12.44 0.75 -0.68
N LEU A 19 12.02 -0.50 -0.44
CA LEU A 19 11.92 -1.08 0.90
C LEU A 19 13.06 -2.00 1.28
N LYS A 20 13.81 -2.57 0.34
CA LYS A 20 14.76 -3.68 0.59
C LYS A 20 15.83 -3.42 1.66
N THR A 21 16.13 -2.15 1.96
CA THR A 21 17.05 -1.75 3.03
C THR A 21 16.35 -1.20 4.27
N ASP A 22 15.03 -1.13 4.27
CA ASP A 22 14.23 -0.62 5.39
C ASP A 22 13.93 -1.75 6.39
N PRO A 23 13.99 -1.51 7.72
CA PRO A 23 13.67 -2.52 8.73
C PRO A 23 12.28 -3.16 8.58
N ARG A 24 11.35 -2.47 7.93
CA ARG A 24 9.98 -2.96 7.67
C ARG A 24 9.89 -3.92 6.48
N PHE A 25 10.96 -4.12 5.72
CA PHE A 25 10.93 -4.95 4.51
C PHE A 25 10.33 -6.33 4.78
N ASN A 26 10.90 -7.07 5.71
CA ASN A 26 10.46 -8.43 6.03
C ASN A 26 9.04 -8.52 6.62
N ALA A 27 8.51 -7.43 7.19
CA ALA A 27 7.13 -7.35 7.65
C ALA A 27 6.14 -6.98 6.54
N THR A 28 6.63 -6.39 5.45
CA THR A 28 5.79 -5.82 4.37
C THR A 28 5.82 -6.68 3.11
N VAL A 29 6.98 -7.24 2.76
CA VAL A 29 7.19 -7.99 1.51
C VAL A 29 7.43 -9.46 1.83
N PHE A 30 6.72 -10.32 1.11
CA PHE A 30 6.94 -11.77 1.06
C PHE A 30 7.65 -12.09 -0.24
N ASP A 31 8.91 -12.50 -0.16
CA ASP A 31 9.73 -12.85 -1.32
C ASP A 31 9.51 -14.33 -1.67
N ALA A 32 8.47 -14.58 -2.45
CA ALA A 32 8.14 -15.92 -2.89
C ALA A 32 9.14 -16.46 -3.93
N ALA A 33 9.78 -15.59 -4.70
CA ALA A 33 10.79 -16.01 -5.67
C ALA A 33 12.02 -16.60 -4.99
N ALA A 34 12.50 -15.95 -3.91
CA ALA A 34 13.61 -16.47 -3.12
C ALA A 34 13.27 -17.81 -2.45
N LEU A 35 12.07 -17.92 -1.85
CA LEU A 35 11.60 -19.14 -1.19
C LEU A 35 11.38 -20.28 -2.18
N LYS A 36 10.90 -20.01 -3.39
CA LYS A 36 10.80 -21.00 -4.46
C LYS A 36 12.17 -21.50 -4.91
N THR A 37 13.15 -20.60 -5.03
CA THR A 37 14.55 -20.95 -5.35
C THR A 37 15.16 -21.83 -4.26
N ALA A 38 14.79 -21.61 -3.00
CA ALA A 38 15.22 -22.41 -1.86
C ALA A 38 14.45 -23.75 -1.71
N ASN A 39 13.50 -24.04 -2.60
CA ASN A 39 12.58 -25.21 -2.52
C ASN A 39 11.73 -25.26 -1.23
N GLU A 40 11.44 -24.09 -0.64
CA GLU A 40 10.61 -23.99 0.56
C GLU A 40 9.13 -23.86 0.25
N ILE A 41 8.79 -23.28 -0.92
CA ILE A 41 7.43 -23.13 -1.42
C ILE A 41 7.38 -23.42 -2.92
N ASP A 42 6.16 -23.67 -3.44
CA ASP A 42 5.86 -23.58 -4.86
C ASP A 42 4.66 -22.66 -5.09
N TYR A 43 4.67 -21.95 -6.22
CA TYR A 43 3.55 -21.12 -6.66
C TYR A 43 3.53 -20.99 -8.18
N THR A 44 2.33 -20.82 -8.75
CA THR A 44 2.14 -20.54 -10.15
C THR A 44 2.17 -19.03 -10.38
N ALA A 45 3.01 -18.59 -11.32
CA ALA A 45 3.09 -17.17 -11.69
C ALA A 45 1.78 -16.72 -12.32
N GLY A 46 1.11 -15.75 -11.69
CA GLY A 46 -0.08 -15.10 -12.19
C GLY A 46 0.23 -13.88 -13.08
N TYR A 47 -0.80 -13.15 -13.47
CA TYR A 47 -0.69 -11.91 -14.23
C TYR A 47 0.19 -10.88 -13.51
N MET A 48 1.10 -10.24 -14.24
CA MET A 48 2.07 -9.26 -13.70
C MET A 48 2.93 -9.78 -12.53
N ASN A 49 3.17 -11.08 -12.47
CA ASN A 49 3.98 -11.66 -11.41
C ASN A 49 5.36 -11.01 -11.31
N THR A 50 5.73 -10.60 -10.10
CA THR A 50 7.06 -10.08 -9.77
C THR A 50 7.86 -11.03 -8.88
N GLY A 51 7.23 -12.10 -8.38
CA GLY A 51 7.77 -12.97 -7.35
C GLY A 51 7.67 -12.41 -5.93
N TYR A 52 7.18 -11.17 -5.77
CA TYR A 52 7.03 -10.49 -4.50
C TYR A 52 5.56 -10.25 -4.19
N PHE A 53 5.15 -10.60 -2.97
CA PHE A 53 3.76 -10.44 -2.53
C PHE A 53 3.69 -9.62 -1.24
N LEU A 54 2.51 -9.11 -0.93
CA LEU A 54 2.29 -8.34 0.28
C LEU A 54 2.20 -9.26 1.49
N ARG A 55 3.10 -9.08 2.48
CA ARG A 55 3.13 -9.88 3.69
C ARG A 55 2.22 -9.36 4.81
N LYS A 56 1.95 -8.05 4.86
CA LYS A 56 1.18 -7.43 5.95
C LYS A 56 -0.17 -8.10 6.23
N PHE A 57 -0.83 -8.55 5.17
CA PHE A 57 -2.14 -9.19 5.26
C PHE A 57 -2.10 -10.67 4.88
N LEU A 58 -0.89 -11.25 4.81
CA LEU A 58 -0.76 -12.67 4.53
C LEU A 58 -1.17 -13.47 5.78
N PRO A 59 -2.25 -14.24 5.73
CA PRO A 59 -2.72 -15.01 6.86
C PRO A 59 -1.75 -16.15 7.18
N ARG A 60 -1.69 -16.54 8.43
CA ARG A 60 -0.99 -17.75 8.88
C ARG A 60 -1.95 -18.92 8.95
N ALA A 61 -1.44 -20.14 8.98
CA ALA A 61 -2.26 -21.33 9.15
C ALA A 61 -3.11 -21.28 10.45
N THR A 62 -2.61 -20.57 11.47
CA THR A 62 -3.33 -20.34 12.74
C THR A 62 -4.51 -19.37 12.63
N ASP A 63 -4.55 -18.57 11.56
CA ASP A 63 -5.58 -17.55 11.36
C ASP A 63 -6.80 -18.11 10.60
N VAL A 64 -6.70 -19.36 10.12
CA VAL A 64 -7.81 -20.03 9.42
C VAL A 64 -8.95 -20.28 10.41
N THR A 65 -10.16 -19.84 10.05
CA THR A 65 -11.34 -20.04 10.89
C THR A 65 -11.75 -21.51 10.95
N THR A 66 -12.19 -21.94 12.12
CA THR A 66 -12.85 -23.25 12.32
C THR A 66 -14.38 -23.13 12.25
N LEU A 67 -14.91 -21.94 12.06
CA LEU A 67 -16.36 -21.66 12.09
C LEU A 67 -17.09 -21.98 10.77
N GLY A 68 -16.39 -22.59 9.81
CA GLY A 68 -16.92 -22.89 8.48
C GLY A 68 -16.70 -21.77 7.47
N GLY A 69 -17.14 -22.00 6.23
CA GLY A 69 -16.91 -21.11 5.11
C GLY A 69 -15.70 -21.51 4.25
N ASN A 70 -15.27 -20.61 3.38
CA ASN A 70 -14.13 -20.85 2.50
C ASN A 70 -12.81 -20.65 3.26
N THR A 71 -12.01 -21.71 3.36
CA THR A 71 -10.73 -21.69 4.09
C THR A 71 -9.66 -20.78 3.47
N GLU A 72 -9.84 -20.36 2.23
CA GLU A 72 -8.95 -19.43 1.52
C GLU A 72 -9.36 -17.96 1.67
N LEU A 73 -10.55 -17.70 2.21
CA LEU A 73 -11.12 -16.35 2.32
C LEU A 73 -11.48 -15.94 3.75
N ASN A 74 -11.72 -16.91 4.65
CA ASN A 74 -12.20 -16.64 5.99
C ASN A 74 -11.06 -16.81 7.00
N PHE A 75 -10.39 -15.72 7.30
CA PHE A 75 -9.30 -15.66 8.28
C PHE A 75 -9.72 -14.84 9.49
N GLN A 76 -9.29 -15.29 10.69
CA GLN A 76 -9.41 -14.54 11.94
C GLN A 76 -8.27 -13.52 12.04
N GLN A 77 -8.34 -12.51 11.19
CA GLN A 77 -7.33 -11.47 11.12
C GLN A 77 -8.00 -10.10 11.06
N ASP A 78 -7.61 -9.22 11.98
CA ASP A 78 -8.10 -7.84 11.97
C ASP A 78 -7.55 -7.07 10.78
N THR A 79 -8.45 -6.30 10.14
CA THR A 79 -8.08 -5.34 9.10
C THR A 79 -8.22 -3.94 9.65
N TYR A 80 -7.11 -3.23 9.79
CA TYR A 80 -7.14 -1.83 10.21
C TYR A 80 -7.40 -0.91 9.01
N ILE A 81 -8.29 0.05 9.23
CA ILE A 81 -8.65 1.07 8.23
C ILE A 81 -7.82 2.34 8.45
N ILE A 82 -7.69 2.75 9.72
CA ILE A 82 -6.90 3.91 10.15
C ILE A 82 -6.03 3.46 11.33
N ARG A 83 -4.77 3.86 11.33
CA ARG A 83 -3.86 3.59 12.44
C ARG A 83 -3.00 4.81 12.78
N LEU A 84 -2.49 4.82 13.99
CA LEU A 84 -1.79 5.98 14.58
C LEU A 84 -0.66 6.53 13.70
N ALA A 85 0.10 5.67 13.01
CA ALA A 85 1.17 6.12 12.12
C ALA A 85 0.64 6.95 10.94
N ASP A 86 -0.52 6.58 10.37
CA ASP A 86 -1.17 7.38 9.33
C ASP A 86 -1.61 8.74 9.87
N THR A 87 -2.27 8.76 11.05
CA THR A 87 -2.71 9.99 11.71
C THR A 87 -1.53 10.93 12.01
N TYR A 88 -0.41 10.40 12.50
CA TYR A 88 0.79 11.20 12.78
C TYR A 88 1.38 11.81 11.51
N LEU A 89 1.47 11.05 10.42
CA LEU A 89 2.00 11.55 9.15
C LEU A 89 1.03 12.53 8.48
N MET A 90 -0.29 12.36 8.62
CA MET A 90 -1.29 13.34 8.18
C MET A 90 -1.19 14.64 8.98
N GLU A 91 -1.06 14.58 10.31
CA GLU A 91 -0.89 15.77 11.14
C GLU A 91 0.41 16.51 10.77
N ALA A 92 1.54 15.79 10.62
CA ALA A 92 2.80 16.40 10.23
C ALA A 92 2.71 17.11 8.87
N GLU A 93 1.98 16.56 7.93
CA GLU A 93 1.72 17.17 6.63
C GLU A 93 0.81 18.40 6.76
N ALA A 94 -0.28 18.33 7.52
CA ALA A 94 -1.21 19.42 7.77
C ALA A 94 -0.56 20.62 8.46
N LEU A 95 0.49 20.38 9.26
CA LEU A 95 1.34 21.41 9.86
C LEU A 95 2.33 22.05 8.84
N GLY A 96 2.18 21.76 7.57
CA GLY A 96 3.05 22.27 6.50
C GLY A 96 4.39 21.56 6.39
N ALA A 97 4.52 20.38 6.98
CA ALA A 97 5.75 19.57 6.99
C ALA A 97 6.96 20.33 7.57
N THR A 98 6.74 21.15 8.58
CA THR A 98 7.76 21.98 9.22
C THR A 98 7.49 22.15 10.73
N GLY A 99 8.51 22.60 11.45
CA GLY A 99 8.41 22.90 12.88
C GLY A 99 8.56 21.68 13.79
N VAL A 100 8.69 21.97 15.09
CA VAL A 100 9.03 20.98 16.12
C VAL A 100 7.98 19.86 16.22
N ARG A 101 6.69 20.21 16.14
CA ARG A 101 5.62 19.21 16.25
C ARG A 101 5.62 18.26 15.05
N ALA A 102 5.73 18.78 13.82
CA ALA A 102 5.79 17.93 12.63
C ALA A 102 7.03 17.02 12.66
N GLN A 103 8.18 17.53 13.12
CA GLN A 103 9.39 16.74 13.31
C GLN A 103 9.16 15.60 14.31
N ALA A 104 8.57 15.90 15.47
CA ALA A 104 8.31 14.89 16.49
C ALA A 104 7.38 13.76 16.02
N LEU A 105 6.38 14.09 15.20
CA LEU A 105 5.45 13.12 14.62
C LEU A 105 6.13 12.20 13.61
N LEU A 106 6.96 12.75 12.71
CA LEU A 106 7.77 11.96 11.78
C LEU A 106 8.73 11.05 12.54
N ASP A 107 9.42 11.58 13.54
CA ASP A 107 10.37 10.83 14.35
C ASP A 107 9.71 9.70 15.13
N ALA A 108 8.51 9.90 15.64
CA ALA A 108 7.76 8.86 16.35
C ALA A 108 7.47 7.64 15.46
N VAL A 109 7.10 7.88 14.19
CA VAL A 109 6.88 6.77 13.22
C VAL A 109 8.20 6.06 12.92
N ARG A 110 9.29 6.80 12.72
CA ARG A 110 10.61 6.26 12.37
C ARG A 110 11.25 5.51 13.55
N ALA A 111 11.19 6.08 14.76
CA ALA A 111 11.76 5.49 15.97
C ALA A 111 11.14 4.13 16.31
N ARG A 112 9.85 3.92 16.03
CA ARG A 112 9.16 2.64 16.23
C ARG A 112 9.87 1.46 15.57
N VAL A 113 10.57 1.70 14.47
CA VAL A 113 11.30 0.68 13.70
C VAL A 113 12.82 0.87 13.76
N GLY A 114 13.30 1.66 14.71
CA GLY A 114 14.74 1.87 14.94
C GLY A 114 15.44 2.75 13.90
N LEU A 115 14.69 3.52 13.10
CA LEU A 115 15.27 4.44 12.13
C LEU A 115 15.65 5.77 12.78
N ALA A 116 16.80 6.30 12.44
CA ALA A 116 17.25 7.62 12.88
C ALA A 116 16.32 8.74 12.37
N SER A 117 16.29 9.86 13.11
CA SER A 117 15.63 11.09 12.69
C SER A 117 16.18 11.59 11.35
N VAL A 118 15.29 12.19 10.57
CA VAL A 118 15.63 12.95 9.36
C VAL A 118 14.91 14.29 9.42
N PRO A 119 15.47 15.37 8.85
CA PRO A 119 14.79 16.67 8.81
C PRO A 119 13.38 16.54 8.20
N VAL A 120 12.37 17.05 8.91
CA VAL A 120 11.01 17.05 8.40
C VAL A 120 10.90 17.89 7.14
N SER A 121 10.24 17.35 6.15
CA SER A 121 9.87 18.01 4.89
C SER A 121 8.72 17.23 4.26
N LEU A 122 8.01 17.86 3.33
CA LEU A 122 6.96 17.15 2.60
C LEU A 122 7.49 15.89 1.90
N GLN A 123 8.71 15.94 1.34
CA GLN A 123 9.32 14.77 0.71
C GLN A 123 9.65 13.67 1.72
N ALA A 124 10.12 14.02 2.92
CA ALA A 124 10.38 13.05 3.99
C ALA A 124 9.08 12.37 4.41
N ILE A 125 7.99 13.12 4.58
CA ILE A 125 6.66 12.59 4.91
C ILE A 125 6.14 11.69 3.77
N LYS A 126 6.23 12.12 2.50
CA LYS A 126 5.85 11.29 1.34
C LYS A 126 6.59 9.95 1.31
N ASN A 127 7.89 9.98 1.58
CA ASN A 127 8.72 8.78 1.63
C ASN A 127 8.33 7.87 2.80
N GLU A 128 8.10 8.46 3.98
CA GLU A 128 7.72 7.71 5.16
C GLU A 128 6.34 7.07 5.00
N ARG A 129 5.34 7.81 4.48
CA ARG A 129 4.02 7.27 4.14
C ARG A 129 4.11 6.10 3.17
N ARG A 130 4.93 6.22 2.10
CA ARG A 130 5.11 5.15 1.12
C ARG A 130 5.68 3.88 1.74
N LYS A 131 6.57 4.00 2.73
CA LYS A 131 7.19 2.86 3.44
C LYS A 131 6.25 2.28 4.48
N GLU A 132 5.73 3.14 5.35
CA GLU A 132 4.94 2.75 6.50
C GLU A 132 3.58 2.18 6.11
N LEU A 133 2.92 2.80 5.12
CA LEU A 133 1.56 2.46 4.69
C LEU A 133 1.53 1.60 3.40
N ALA A 134 2.67 1.00 3.05
CA ALA A 134 2.75 0.12 1.88
C ALA A 134 1.71 -1.01 1.96
N GLY A 135 0.89 -1.16 0.93
CA GLY A 135 -0.15 -2.17 0.82
C GLY A 135 -1.46 -1.86 1.56
N GLU A 136 -1.59 -0.69 2.20
CA GLU A 136 -2.76 -0.32 3.00
C GLU A 136 -3.79 0.55 2.24
N GLY A 137 -3.68 0.62 0.91
CA GLY A 137 -4.65 1.35 0.08
C GLY A 137 -4.41 2.85 -0.08
N HIS A 138 -3.46 3.45 0.66
CA HIS A 138 -3.26 4.91 0.69
C HIS A 138 -2.57 5.49 -0.55
N ARG A 139 -1.72 4.70 -1.23
CA ARG A 139 -0.78 5.23 -2.24
C ARG A 139 -1.43 5.98 -3.39
N TRP A 140 -2.56 5.50 -3.92
CA TRP A 140 -3.28 6.17 -5.00
C TRP A 140 -3.75 7.56 -4.57
N PHE A 141 -4.43 7.64 -3.44
CA PHE A 141 -4.97 8.89 -2.91
C PHE A 141 -3.86 9.88 -2.56
N ASP A 142 -2.76 9.42 -1.98
CA ASP A 142 -1.58 10.23 -1.70
C ASP A 142 -1.01 10.84 -2.99
N LEU A 143 -0.81 10.05 -4.04
CA LEU A 143 -0.27 10.53 -5.31
C LEU A 143 -1.19 11.55 -5.99
N VAL A 144 -2.50 11.32 -5.97
CA VAL A 144 -3.48 12.23 -6.56
C VAL A 144 -3.52 13.55 -5.81
N ARG A 145 -3.66 13.54 -4.48
CA ARG A 145 -3.75 14.76 -3.66
C ARG A 145 -2.46 15.59 -3.64
N TRP A 146 -1.30 14.96 -3.85
CA TRP A 146 -0.02 15.66 -3.99
C TRP A 146 0.25 16.17 -5.42
N GLY A 147 -0.58 15.82 -6.40
CA GLY A 147 -0.33 16.12 -7.80
C GLY A 147 0.78 15.30 -8.45
N ASP A 148 1.26 14.26 -7.78
CA ASP A 148 2.39 13.43 -8.24
C ASP A 148 1.94 12.29 -9.18
N ALA A 149 0.63 12.01 -9.27
CA ALA A 149 0.11 10.81 -9.94
C ALA A 149 0.49 10.76 -11.43
N ALA A 150 0.36 11.88 -12.15
CA ALA A 150 0.69 11.94 -13.57
C ALA A 150 2.16 11.61 -13.85
N THR A 151 3.08 12.05 -12.99
CA THR A 151 4.50 11.77 -13.12
C THR A 151 4.84 10.33 -12.73
N VAL A 152 4.36 9.90 -11.56
CA VAL A 152 4.73 8.59 -10.98
C VAL A 152 4.07 7.41 -11.70
N LEU A 153 2.86 7.60 -12.25
CA LEU A 153 2.06 6.55 -12.87
C LEU A 153 1.97 6.67 -14.41
N SER A 154 2.74 7.55 -15.03
CA SER A 154 2.74 7.75 -16.49
C SER A 154 2.95 6.44 -17.25
N SER A 155 3.96 5.64 -16.85
CA SER A 155 4.27 4.35 -17.46
C SER A 155 3.20 3.27 -17.23
N ARG A 156 2.21 3.55 -16.37
CA ARG A 156 1.07 2.67 -16.07
C ARG A 156 -0.24 3.17 -16.69
N GLY A 157 -0.17 4.13 -17.61
CA GLY A 157 -1.30 4.65 -18.34
C GLY A 157 -2.13 5.70 -17.59
N PHE A 158 -1.59 6.33 -16.54
CA PHE A 158 -2.28 7.45 -15.89
C PHE A 158 -2.35 8.64 -16.85
N VAL A 159 -3.55 9.19 -17.00
CA VAL A 159 -3.83 10.36 -17.84
C VAL A 159 -4.30 11.49 -16.92
N ALA A 160 -3.53 12.59 -16.89
CA ALA A 160 -3.88 13.78 -16.13
C ALA A 160 -5.19 14.40 -16.64
N GLY A 161 -6.00 14.92 -15.73
CA GLY A 161 -7.32 15.48 -16.03
C GLY A 161 -8.41 14.42 -16.27
N LYS A 162 -8.06 13.14 -16.15
CA LYS A 162 -8.99 12.02 -16.25
C LYS A 162 -8.96 11.13 -15.01
N HIS A 163 -7.80 10.57 -14.71
CA HIS A 163 -7.69 9.49 -13.73
C HIS A 163 -7.58 9.97 -12.28
N GLU A 164 -7.56 11.28 -12.02
CA GLU A 164 -7.67 11.84 -10.66
C GLU A 164 -9.03 11.56 -10.00
N ILE A 165 -10.05 11.36 -10.83
CA ILE A 165 -11.41 10.98 -10.42
C ILE A 165 -11.82 9.69 -11.13
N PHE A 166 -12.75 8.95 -10.54
CA PHE A 166 -13.29 7.74 -11.17
C PHE A 166 -14.48 8.04 -12.06
N PRO A 167 -14.75 7.22 -13.09
CA PRO A 167 -15.99 7.35 -13.86
C PRO A 167 -17.21 7.05 -12.99
N ILE A 168 -18.31 7.77 -13.24
CA ILE A 168 -19.61 7.39 -12.71
C ILE A 168 -20.05 6.11 -13.42
N PRO A 169 -20.41 5.04 -12.71
CA PRO A 169 -20.88 3.81 -13.34
C PRO A 169 -22.04 4.10 -14.30
N SER A 170 -22.01 3.52 -15.49
CA SER A 170 -23.03 3.79 -16.54
C SER A 170 -24.46 3.50 -16.04
N ARG A 171 -24.62 2.54 -15.14
CA ARG A 171 -25.91 2.24 -14.51
C ARG A 171 -26.48 3.43 -13.73
N GLU A 172 -25.64 4.20 -13.08
CA GLU A 172 -26.05 5.37 -12.28
C GLU A 172 -26.39 6.58 -13.16
N LEU A 173 -25.96 6.59 -14.41
CA LEU A 173 -26.30 7.63 -15.38
C LEU A 173 -27.67 7.40 -16.03
N GLN A 174 -28.13 6.14 -16.08
CA GLN A 174 -29.39 5.79 -16.78
C GLN A 174 -30.60 6.37 -16.07
N GLY A 175 -31.42 7.11 -16.80
CA GLY A 175 -32.66 7.70 -16.29
C GLY A 175 -32.45 8.87 -15.31
N THR A 176 -31.23 9.39 -15.17
CA THR A 176 -30.91 10.50 -14.29
C THR A 176 -30.43 11.73 -15.09
N LYS A 177 -30.26 12.87 -14.40
CA LYS A 177 -29.65 14.09 -14.97
C LYS A 177 -28.14 14.15 -14.72
N LEU A 178 -27.53 13.08 -14.20
CA LEU A 178 -26.09 13.03 -13.97
C LEU A 178 -25.34 13.04 -15.29
N VAL A 179 -24.24 13.79 -15.32
CA VAL A 179 -23.33 13.86 -16.46
C VAL A 179 -22.03 13.18 -16.04
N GLN A 180 -21.49 12.37 -16.95
CA GLN A 180 -20.22 11.68 -16.71
C GLN A 180 -19.08 12.67 -16.41
N ASN A 181 -18.14 12.25 -15.57
CA ASN A 181 -16.92 13.00 -15.32
C ASN A 181 -16.15 13.24 -16.63
N PRO A 182 -15.43 14.39 -16.74
CA PRO A 182 -14.68 14.72 -17.94
C PRO A 182 -13.74 13.59 -18.39
N ASN A 183 -13.63 13.42 -19.71
CA ASN A 183 -12.71 12.47 -20.36
C ASN A 183 -13.05 10.97 -20.19
N TYR A 184 -14.28 10.64 -19.73
CA TYR A 184 -14.79 9.26 -19.68
C TYR A 184 -15.91 9.01 -20.68
#